data_038d98e2a731896c61d77d3d5094bef3
#
_entry.id   038d98e2a731896c61d77d3d5094bef3
#
_cell.length_a   1.000
_cell.length_b   1.000
_cell.length_c   1.000
_cell.angle_alpha   90.00
_cell.angle_beta   90.00
_cell.angle_gamma   90.00
#
_symmetry.space_group_name_H-M   'P 1'
#
loop_
_entity.id
_entity.type
_entity.pdbx_description
1 polymer ?
#
loop_
_entity_poly.entity_id
_entity_poly.type
_entity_poly.pdbx_seq_one_letter_code
_entity_poly.pdbx_strand_id
1 'polypeptide(L)'
;MSPVPAHRQAMAITNDLAALAQVRNLVKSGVEQGGFPPQYLNRLQIAVDEAVTNIVEHGYANLPPGKATIELVLTVDREAFRMVIEDFGQTFDPEDLGDVDIQSHVRAGNRGGLGVFLMRKIMDLIEYHAETGQKNRLVLVKYRGQA
;
A
#
# COMPACT_ATOMS: atom_id res chain seq x y z
N MET A 1 0.88 -29.33 15.87
CA MET A 1 -0.27 -28.45 15.52
C MET A 1 0.02 -27.72 14.22
N SER A 2 -0.83 -27.92 13.26
CA SER A 2 -0.65 -27.27 11.96
C SER A 2 -0.90 -25.78 12.08
N PRO A 3 -0.05 -24.93 11.50
CA PRO A 3 -0.38 -23.51 11.41
C PRO A 3 -1.64 -23.34 10.57
N VAL A 4 -2.43 -22.31 10.88
CA VAL A 4 -3.55 -21.95 10.00
C VAL A 4 -2.96 -21.53 8.66
N PRO A 5 -3.45 -22.09 7.54
CA PRO A 5 -2.95 -21.65 6.25
C PRO A 5 -3.16 -20.15 6.08
N ALA A 6 -2.11 -19.47 5.72
CA ALA A 6 -2.22 -18.05 5.40
C ALA A 6 -2.94 -17.89 4.08
N HIS A 7 -3.83 -16.92 4.01
CA HIS A 7 -4.37 -16.47 2.73
C HIS A 7 -3.28 -15.69 2.01
N ARG A 8 -2.98 -16.09 0.78
CA ARG A 8 -1.97 -15.41 -0.03
C ARG A 8 -2.51 -15.19 -1.42
N GLN A 9 -2.39 -13.98 -1.91
CA GLN A 9 -2.87 -13.62 -3.23
C GLN A 9 -1.90 -12.62 -3.87
N ALA A 10 -1.52 -12.89 -5.12
CA ALA A 10 -0.62 -12.02 -5.87
C ALA A 10 -1.40 -11.36 -7.00
N MET A 11 -1.01 -10.15 -7.36
CA MET A 11 -1.64 -9.38 -8.43
C MET A 11 -0.58 -8.50 -9.09
N ALA A 12 -0.67 -8.35 -10.41
CA ALA A 12 0.12 -7.38 -11.14
C ALA A 12 -0.81 -6.36 -11.76
N ILE A 13 -0.48 -5.08 -11.61
CA ILE A 13 -1.23 -3.98 -12.20
C ILE A 13 -0.29 -3.10 -13.03
N THR A 14 -0.84 -2.26 -13.86
CA THR A 14 -0.06 -1.26 -14.57
C THR A 14 -0.02 0.04 -13.76
N ASN A 15 0.86 0.96 -14.15
CA ASN A 15 0.98 2.29 -13.52
C ASN A 15 -0.17 3.21 -13.94
N ASP A 16 -1.38 2.78 -13.70
CA ASP A 16 -2.61 3.49 -14.06
C ASP A 16 -3.52 3.54 -12.83
N LEU A 17 -3.99 4.73 -12.47
CA LEU A 17 -4.89 4.89 -11.33
C LEU A 17 -6.22 4.14 -11.52
N ALA A 18 -6.59 3.82 -12.76
CA ALA A 18 -7.76 2.98 -13.02
C ALA A 18 -7.61 1.58 -12.39
N ALA A 19 -6.39 1.13 -12.13
CA ALA A 19 -6.16 -0.17 -11.49
C ALA A 19 -6.49 -0.19 -10.00
N LEU A 20 -6.73 0.97 -9.39
CA LEU A 20 -7.05 1.02 -7.94
C LEU A 20 -8.29 0.21 -7.57
N ALA A 21 -9.26 0.09 -8.46
CA ALA A 21 -10.44 -0.74 -8.20
C ALA A 21 -10.06 -2.21 -7.99
N GLN A 22 -9.11 -2.72 -8.78
CA GLN A 22 -8.61 -4.08 -8.63
C GLN A 22 -7.84 -4.24 -7.32
N VAL A 23 -7.07 -3.23 -6.93
CA VAL A 23 -6.33 -3.24 -5.67
C VAL A 23 -7.28 -3.28 -4.48
N ARG A 24 -8.35 -2.50 -4.52
CA ARG A 24 -9.37 -2.52 -3.46
C ARG A 24 -10.03 -3.88 -3.32
N ASN A 25 -10.30 -4.53 -4.45
CA ASN A 25 -10.87 -5.87 -4.45
C ASN A 25 -9.88 -6.90 -3.88
N LEU A 26 -8.59 -6.75 -4.15
CA LEU A 26 -7.56 -7.60 -3.55
C LEU A 26 -7.57 -7.48 -2.03
N VAL A 27 -7.61 -6.25 -1.51
CA VAL A 27 -7.65 -6.01 -0.07
C VAL A 27 -8.91 -6.61 0.55
N LYS A 28 -10.06 -6.39 -0.08
CA LYS A 28 -11.34 -6.93 0.40
C LYS A 28 -11.32 -8.45 0.43
N SER A 29 -10.86 -9.08 -0.62
CA SER A 29 -10.74 -10.53 -0.69
C SER A 29 -9.83 -11.06 0.40
N GLY A 30 -8.69 -10.41 0.63
CA GLY A 30 -7.76 -10.83 1.67
C GLY A 30 -8.34 -10.72 3.07
N VAL A 31 -9.04 -9.63 3.36
CA VAL A 31 -9.69 -9.43 4.66
C VAL A 31 -10.76 -10.51 4.87
N GLU A 32 -11.61 -10.73 3.87
CA GLU A 32 -12.70 -11.69 4.00
C GLU A 32 -12.19 -13.12 4.07
N GLN A 33 -11.34 -13.53 3.14
CA GLN A 33 -10.88 -14.91 3.05
C GLN A 33 -9.82 -15.25 4.08
N GLY A 34 -9.03 -14.26 4.48
CA GLY A 34 -8.04 -14.45 5.54
C GLY A 34 -8.59 -14.32 6.94
N GLY A 35 -9.88 -13.99 7.08
CA GLY A 35 -10.50 -13.86 8.40
C GLY A 35 -9.98 -12.69 9.22
N PHE A 36 -9.47 -11.66 8.57
CA PHE A 36 -9.03 -10.46 9.28
C PHE A 36 -10.25 -9.67 9.76
N PRO A 37 -10.18 -8.98 10.90
CA PRO A 37 -11.35 -8.26 11.42
C PRO A 37 -11.91 -7.27 10.39
N PRO A 38 -13.20 -7.39 10.03
CA PRO A 38 -13.76 -6.60 8.93
C PRO A 38 -13.83 -5.11 9.23
N GLN A 39 -13.75 -4.71 10.47
CA GLN A 39 -13.74 -3.31 10.85
C GLN A 39 -12.53 -2.55 10.30
N TYR A 40 -11.47 -3.26 9.92
CA TYR A 40 -10.27 -2.63 9.36
C TYR A 40 -10.32 -2.47 7.84
N LEU A 41 -11.34 -2.99 7.17
CA LEU A 41 -11.34 -3.05 5.70
C LEU A 41 -11.17 -1.68 5.06
N ASN A 42 -11.98 -0.71 5.45
CA ASN A 42 -11.91 0.62 4.84
C ASN A 42 -10.55 1.28 5.06
N ARG A 43 -10.01 1.15 6.26
CA ARG A 43 -8.70 1.73 6.58
C ARG A 43 -7.59 1.07 5.76
N LEU A 44 -7.63 -0.25 5.64
CA LEU A 44 -6.64 -0.97 4.86
C LEU A 44 -6.72 -0.61 3.38
N GLN A 45 -7.92 -0.44 2.85
CA GLN A 45 -8.09 0.00 1.46
C GLN A 45 -7.51 1.40 1.26
N ILE A 46 -7.75 2.31 2.19
CA ILE A 46 -7.19 3.66 2.12
C ILE A 46 -5.66 3.62 2.12
N ALA A 47 -5.07 2.85 3.05
CA ALA A 47 -3.61 2.78 3.16
C ALA A 47 -2.97 2.21 1.90
N VAL A 48 -3.52 1.14 1.35
CA VAL A 48 -2.98 0.52 0.15
C VAL A 48 -3.21 1.39 -1.08
N ASP A 49 -4.39 2.03 -1.20
CA ASP A 49 -4.64 2.98 -2.28
C ASP A 49 -3.59 4.09 -2.30
N GLU A 50 -3.28 4.65 -1.13
CA GLU A 50 -2.29 5.72 -1.05
C GLU A 50 -0.89 5.24 -1.41
N ALA A 51 -0.54 4.03 -1.01
CA ALA A 51 0.75 3.44 -1.37
C ALA A 51 0.87 3.29 -2.89
N VAL A 52 -0.15 2.76 -3.53
CA VAL A 52 -0.15 2.56 -4.99
C VAL A 52 -0.17 3.91 -5.71
N THR A 53 -1.01 4.83 -5.25
CA THR A 53 -1.09 6.18 -5.85
C THR A 53 0.26 6.87 -5.80
N ASN A 54 0.96 6.79 -4.67
CA ASN A 54 2.29 7.40 -4.55
C ASN A 54 3.29 6.78 -5.55
N ILE A 55 3.24 5.47 -5.74
CA ILE A 55 4.12 4.82 -6.71
C ILE A 55 3.81 5.29 -8.13
N VAL A 56 2.53 5.37 -8.49
CA VAL A 56 2.13 5.82 -9.83
C VAL A 56 2.53 7.28 -10.05
N GLU A 57 2.27 8.15 -9.09
CA GLU A 57 2.50 9.58 -9.26
C GLU A 57 3.96 9.99 -9.09
N HIS A 58 4.69 9.35 -8.19
CA HIS A 58 6.08 9.71 -7.88
C HIS A 58 7.08 8.73 -8.47
N GLY A 59 6.81 7.44 -8.42
CA GLY A 59 7.71 6.43 -8.96
C GLY A 59 7.73 6.42 -10.48
N TYR A 60 6.58 6.64 -11.10
CA TYR A 60 6.42 6.61 -12.55
C TYR A 60 5.96 7.95 -13.11
N ALA A 61 6.37 9.04 -12.50
CA ALA A 61 5.93 10.39 -12.89
C ALA A 61 6.19 10.72 -14.35
N ASN A 62 7.26 10.16 -14.94
CA ASN A 62 7.67 10.44 -16.30
C ASN A 62 7.21 9.37 -17.30
N LEU A 63 6.39 8.42 -16.87
CA LEU A 63 5.88 7.37 -17.75
C LEU A 63 4.39 7.54 -17.98
N PRO A 64 3.93 7.37 -19.24
CA PRO A 64 2.50 7.33 -19.50
C PRO A 64 1.83 6.18 -18.77
N PRO A 65 0.53 6.29 -18.44
CA PRO A 65 -0.21 5.20 -17.82
C PRO A 65 -0.14 3.92 -18.66
N GLY A 66 -0.06 2.78 -17.99
CA GLY A 66 -0.06 1.48 -18.64
C GLY A 66 1.29 1.01 -19.18
N LYS A 67 2.38 1.75 -18.95
CA LYS A 67 3.70 1.42 -19.50
C LYS A 67 4.60 0.67 -18.54
N ALA A 68 4.20 0.54 -17.27
CA ALA A 68 5.01 -0.17 -16.29
C ALA A 68 4.12 -1.08 -15.46
N THR A 69 4.74 -2.05 -14.78
CA THR A 69 4.03 -3.02 -13.95
C THR A 69 4.38 -2.79 -12.48
N ILE A 70 3.36 -2.89 -11.64
CA ILE A 70 3.49 -2.88 -10.18
C ILE A 70 2.99 -4.22 -9.68
N GLU A 71 3.78 -4.90 -8.87
CA GLU A 71 3.43 -6.21 -8.34
C GLU A 71 3.01 -6.10 -6.87
N LEU A 72 1.89 -6.73 -6.53
CA LEU A 72 1.38 -6.76 -5.17
C LEU A 72 1.25 -8.20 -4.70
N VAL A 73 1.70 -8.45 -3.48
CA VAL A 73 1.49 -9.75 -2.82
C VAL A 73 0.88 -9.48 -1.46
N LEU A 74 -0.31 -10.00 -1.24
CA LEU A 74 -1.03 -9.89 0.02
C LEU A 74 -0.98 -11.22 0.76
N THR A 75 -0.59 -11.16 2.03
CA THR A 75 -0.66 -12.30 2.93
C THR A 75 -1.44 -11.91 4.16
N VAL A 76 -2.42 -12.73 4.54
CA VAL A 76 -3.19 -12.54 5.77
C VAL A 76 -3.10 -13.83 6.58
N ASP A 77 -2.62 -13.72 7.80
CA ASP A 77 -2.51 -14.85 8.70
C ASP A 77 -3.06 -14.49 10.08
N ARG A 78 -2.75 -15.31 11.09
CA ARG A 78 -3.23 -15.08 12.45
C ARG A 78 -2.68 -13.80 13.07
N GLU A 79 -1.52 -13.37 12.62
CA GLU A 79 -0.82 -12.25 13.25
C GLU A 79 -1.10 -10.94 12.54
N ALA A 80 -1.18 -10.96 11.20
CA ALA A 80 -1.13 -9.71 10.46
C ALA A 80 -1.74 -9.81 9.06
N PHE A 81 -2.13 -8.64 8.58
CA PHE A 81 -2.32 -8.32 7.18
C PHE A 81 -1.00 -7.72 6.69
N ARG A 82 -0.43 -8.31 5.65
CA ARG A 82 0.86 -7.86 5.10
C ARG A 82 0.72 -7.66 3.61
N MET A 83 1.00 -6.45 3.14
CA MET A 83 1.01 -6.14 1.71
C MET A 83 2.42 -5.78 1.30
N VAL A 84 2.93 -6.48 0.30
CA VAL A 84 4.23 -6.18 -0.31
C VAL A 84 3.98 -5.65 -1.70
N ILE A 85 4.51 -4.46 -1.99
CA ILE A 85 4.34 -3.79 -3.28
C ILE A 85 5.71 -3.56 -3.87
N GLU A 86 5.93 -4.09 -5.07
CA GLU A 86 7.22 -3.99 -5.75
C GLU A 86 7.06 -3.27 -7.09
N ASP A 87 7.98 -2.36 -7.37
CA ASP A 87 7.99 -1.61 -8.61
C ASP A 87 9.43 -1.33 -9.06
N PHE A 88 9.57 -0.88 -10.29
CA PHE A 88 10.87 -0.53 -10.89
C PHE A 88 10.93 0.96 -11.24
N GLY A 89 10.07 1.76 -10.65
CA GLY A 89 10.01 3.18 -10.91
C GLY A 89 11.13 3.97 -10.25
N GLN A 90 11.02 5.27 -10.35
CA GLN A 90 11.93 6.17 -9.68
C GLN A 90 11.88 5.95 -8.17
N THR A 91 13.03 5.81 -7.55
CA THR A 91 13.12 5.62 -6.11
C THR A 91 12.68 6.89 -5.39
N PHE A 92 11.77 6.73 -4.45
CA PHE A 92 11.39 7.76 -3.50
C PHE A 92 11.10 7.10 -2.17
N ASP A 93 11.30 7.83 -1.07
CA ASP A 93 10.97 7.33 0.26
C ASP A 93 9.61 7.92 0.66
N PRO A 94 8.59 7.09 0.92
CA PRO A 94 7.32 7.61 1.39
C PRO A 94 7.43 8.48 2.64
N GLU A 95 8.43 8.21 3.49
CA GLU A 95 8.66 9.03 4.68
C GLU A 95 9.16 10.43 4.34
N ASP A 96 9.84 10.59 3.22
CA ASP A 96 10.29 11.91 2.75
C ASP A 96 9.12 12.79 2.27
N LEU A 97 7.98 12.18 1.96
CA LEU A 97 6.76 12.90 1.62
C LEU A 97 6.06 13.46 2.87
N GLY A 98 6.61 13.14 4.02
CA GLY A 98 6.58 13.99 5.08
C GLY A 98 5.77 13.90 6.29
N ASP A 99 6.33 14.58 7.24
CA ASP A 99 5.60 15.10 8.37
C ASP A 99 4.86 16.33 7.89
N VAL A 100 3.58 16.18 7.64
CA VAL A 100 2.77 17.24 7.09
C VAL A 100 2.02 17.91 8.22
N ASP A 101 2.10 19.22 8.30
CA ASP A 101 1.12 19.99 9.04
C ASP A 101 -0.18 19.91 8.24
N ILE A 102 -1.11 19.10 8.70
CA ILE A 102 -2.34 18.82 7.99
C ILE A 102 -3.12 20.10 7.71
N GLN A 103 -3.18 21.01 8.69
CA GLN A 103 -3.93 22.25 8.52
C GLN A 103 -3.33 23.12 7.44
N SER A 104 -2.02 23.29 7.45
CA SER A 104 -1.34 24.04 6.41
C SER A 104 -1.48 23.37 5.06
N HIS A 105 -1.39 22.04 5.02
CA HIS A 105 -1.50 21.28 3.80
C HIS A 105 -2.87 21.43 3.16
N VAL A 106 -3.93 21.32 3.97
CA VAL A 106 -5.30 21.48 3.49
C VAL A 106 -5.53 22.91 3.01
N ARG A 107 -5.03 23.92 3.75
CA ARG A 107 -5.15 25.30 3.34
C ARG A 107 -4.45 25.61 2.02
N ALA A 108 -3.36 24.93 1.76
CA ALA A 108 -2.64 25.07 0.49
C ALA A 108 -3.31 24.32 -0.66
N GLY A 109 -4.36 23.53 -0.39
CA GLY A 109 -5.04 22.74 -1.40
C GLY A 109 -4.28 21.52 -1.85
N ASN A 110 -3.23 21.16 -1.16
CA ASN A 110 -2.43 19.99 -1.50
C ASN A 110 -3.10 18.73 -0.98
N ARG A 111 -3.14 17.69 -1.81
CA ARG A 111 -3.68 16.38 -1.42
C ARG A 111 -2.59 15.34 -1.22
N GLY A 112 -1.45 15.50 -1.88
CA GLY A 112 -0.29 14.64 -1.65
C GLY A 112 0.21 14.80 -0.22
N GLY A 113 0.80 13.82 0.36
CA GLY A 113 1.27 13.84 1.74
C GLY A 113 0.21 13.52 2.78
N LEU A 114 -1.06 13.92 2.58
CA LEU A 114 -2.14 13.46 3.46
C LEU A 114 -2.29 11.95 3.39
N GLY A 115 -2.14 11.38 2.20
CA GLY A 115 -2.19 9.95 2.02
C GLY A 115 -1.09 9.22 2.79
N VAL A 116 0.14 9.75 2.75
CA VAL A 116 1.25 9.18 3.55
C VAL A 116 0.94 9.28 5.04
N PHE A 117 0.39 10.41 5.48
CA PHE A 117 -0.02 10.57 6.86
C PHE A 117 -1.06 9.51 7.26
N LEU A 118 -2.09 9.31 6.43
CA LEU A 118 -3.12 8.31 6.69
C LEU A 118 -2.53 6.91 6.72
N MET A 119 -1.65 6.59 5.79
CA MET A 119 -0.98 5.30 5.74
C MET A 119 -0.22 5.02 7.03
N ARG A 120 0.52 6.01 7.54
CA ARG A 120 1.24 5.88 8.81
C ARG A 120 0.30 5.71 10.00
N LYS A 121 -0.86 6.38 9.99
CA LYS A 121 -1.84 6.25 11.07
C LYS A 121 -2.51 4.88 11.08
N ILE A 122 -2.69 4.29 9.92
CA ILE A 122 -3.41 3.03 9.76
C ILE A 122 -2.50 1.83 9.98
N MET A 123 -1.33 1.84 9.34
CA MET A 123 -0.43 0.68 9.37
C MET A 123 0.44 0.71 10.63
N ASP A 124 0.73 -0.48 11.14
CA ASP A 124 1.60 -0.63 12.30
C ASP A 124 3.08 -0.62 11.91
N LEU A 125 3.40 -1.08 10.72
CA LEU A 125 4.76 -1.12 10.22
C LEU A 125 4.77 -0.75 8.74
N ILE A 126 5.69 0.11 8.37
CA ILE A 126 5.94 0.48 6.99
C ILE A 126 7.44 0.38 6.76
N GLU A 127 7.84 -0.46 5.81
CA GLU A 127 9.25 -0.59 5.43
C GLU A 127 9.39 -0.29 3.95
N TYR A 128 10.40 0.48 3.59
CA TYR A 128 10.70 0.77 2.21
C TYR A 128 12.15 0.41 1.91
N HIS A 129 12.34 -0.46 0.93
CA HIS A 129 13.66 -0.91 0.50
C HIS A 129 13.84 -0.52 -0.97
N ALA A 130 14.84 0.30 -1.24
CA ALA A 130 15.13 0.75 -2.58
C ALA A 130 16.58 0.45 -2.91
N GLU A 131 16.78 -0.19 -4.07
CA GLU A 131 18.12 -0.44 -4.60
C GLU A 131 18.24 0.27 -5.93
N THR A 132 19.20 1.17 -6.05
CA THR A 132 19.43 1.93 -7.28
C THR A 132 19.58 1.01 -8.48
N GLY A 133 18.74 1.23 -9.50
CA GLY A 133 18.76 0.41 -10.70
C GLY A 133 18.07 -0.94 -10.57
N GLN A 134 17.46 -1.22 -9.40
CA GLN A 134 16.74 -2.45 -9.14
C GLN A 134 15.34 -2.14 -8.68
N LYS A 135 14.67 -3.14 -8.07
CA LYS A 135 13.29 -2.96 -7.67
C LYS A 135 13.20 -2.21 -6.35
N ASN A 136 12.15 -1.43 -6.24
CA ASN A 136 11.72 -0.83 -4.97
C ASN A 136 10.70 -1.77 -4.33
N ARG A 137 10.75 -1.88 -3.02
CA ARG A 137 9.87 -2.76 -2.27
C ARG A 137 9.31 -2.02 -1.08
N LEU A 138 7.99 -1.92 -1.03
CA LEU A 138 7.27 -1.32 0.09
C LEU A 138 6.51 -2.42 0.82
N VAL A 139 6.67 -2.49 2.13
CA VAL A 139 6.00 -3.47 2.98
C VAL A 139 5.09 -2.73 3.94
N LEU A 140 3.81 -3.07 3.93
CA LEU A 140 2.81 -2.51 4.82
C LEU A 140 2.26 -3.64 5.69
N VAL A 141 2.32 -3.46 7.00
CA VAL A 141 1.85 -4.48 7.95
C VAL A 141 0.85 -3.86 8.92
N LYS A 142 -0.29 -4.52 9.05
CA LYS A 142 -1.27 -4.22 10.10
C LYS A 142 -1.42 -5.47 10.96
N TYR A 143 -1.03 -5.37 12.22
CA TYR A 143 -1.20 -6.48 13.13
C TYR A 143 -2.67 -6.65 13.50
N ARG A 144 -3.06 -7.91 13.65
CA ARG A 144 -4.40 -8.21 14.14
C ARG A 144 -4.47 -7.75 15.59
N GLY A 145 -5.40 -6.87 15.88
CA GLY A 145 -5.54 -6.35 17.22
C GLY A 145 -5.86 -7.45 18.22
N GLN A 146 -5.54 -7.19 19.46
CA GLN A 146 -5.96 -8.10 20.52
C GLN A 146 -7.47 -8.02 20.68
N ALA A 147 -8.06 -9.19 20.77
CA ALA A 147 -9.51 -9.30 20.94
C ALA A 147 -9.94 -8.71 22.28
#